data_952a8ba7356fb8a72a44514a4d64c995
#
_entry.id   952a8ba7356fb8a72a44514a4d64c995
#
_cell.length_a   1.000
_cell.length_b   1.000
_cell.length_c   1.000
_cell.angle_alpha   90.00
_cell.angle_beta   90.00
_cell.angle_gamma   90.00
#
_symmetry.space_group_name_H-M   'P 1'
#
loop_
_entity.id
_entity.type
_entity.pdbx_description
1 polymer ?
#
loop_
_entity_poly.entity_id
_entity_poly.type
_entity_poly.pdbx_seq_one_letter_code
_entity_poly.pdbx_strand_id
1 'polypeptide(L)'
;LFDGTATPVLSAQDDQILVSNAQKSYYGELLSAGVKICRYGKRFLHAKHATIDDDIAWIGSSNMDLRSFALNAEIVLLAYDSGVCTRIAEVQERYFTDGEWLEAATWGAQPLWRQVGWNLARLFAPLL
;
A
#
# COMPACT_ATOMS: atom_id res chain seq x y z
N LEU A 1 0.40 -8.47 -20.62
CA LEU A 1 -0.34 -7.21 -20.37
C LEU A 1 -1.23 -7.47 -19.16
N PHE A 2 -0.83 -6.97 -18.00
CA PHE A 2 -1.68 -7.02 -16.81
C PHE A 2 -2.77 -5.97 -16.99
N ASP A 3 -4.00 -6.43 -17.16
CA ASP A 3 -5.21 -5.61 -17.15
C ASP A 3 -5.79 -5.51 -15.73
N GLY A 4 -4.95 -5.74 -14.75
CA GLY A 4 -5.34 -5.81 -13.35
C GLY A 4 -5.34 -4.44 -12.68
N THR A 5 -6.44 -4.06 -12.05
CA THR A 5 -6.51 -2.90 -11.16
C THR A 5 -5.91 -3.25 -9.81
N ALA A 6 -4.76 -2.69 -9.47
CA ALA A 6 -4.22 -2.81 -8.12
C ALA A 6 -5.01 -1.92 -7.14
N THR A 7 -5.33 -2.48 -5.98
CA THR A 7 -6.09 -1.78 -4.93
C THR A 7 -5.38 -1.94 -3.57
N PRO A 8 -4.29 -1.20 -3.32
CA PRO A 8 -3.59 -1.28 -2.05
C PRO A 8 -4.42 -0.66 -0.90
N VAL A 9 -4.39 -1.33 0.25
CA VAL A 9 -4.83 -0.77 1.53
C VAL A 9 -3.60 -0.35 2.31
N LEU A 10 -3.53 0.91 2.68
CA LEU A 10 -2.39 1.48 3.38
C LEU A 10 -2.80 1.94 4.78
N SER A 11 -1.90 1.81 5.77
CA SER A 11 -2.14 2.39 7.09
C SER A 11 -2.22 3.92 6.99
N ALA A 12 -3.22 4.50 7.63
CA ALA A 12 -3.29 5.95 7.82
C ALA A 12 -2.54 6.38 9.09
N GLN A 13 -2.21 5.43 9.97
CA GLN A 13 -1.45 5.63 11.20
C GLN A 13 -0.05 5.08 10.98
N ASP A 14 0.95 5.94 11.01
CA ASP A 14 2.35 5.57 10.85
C ASP A 14 3.11 5.95 12.12
N ASP A 15 3.97 5.07 12.56
CA ASP A 15 4.91 5.29 13.67
C ASP A 15 6.14 6.12 13.25
N GLN A 16 6.40 6.20 11.93
CA GLN A 16 7.55 6.90 11.36
C GLN A 16 7.11 7.96 10.35
N ILE A 17 7.21 9.24 10.73
CA ILE A 17 6.79 10.38 9.91
C ILE A 17 7.51 10.42 8.56
N LEU A 18 8.80 10.06 8.53
CA LEU A 18 9.60 10.12 7.31
C LEU A 18 9.16 9.05 6.30
N VAL A 19 8.92 7.83 6.77
CA VAL A 19 8.39 6.71 5.95
C VAL A 19 7.03 7.08 5.37
N SER A 20 6.12 7.60 6.20
CA SER A 20 4.80 8.05 5.79
C SER A 20 4.86 9.14 4.70
N ASN A 21 5.76 10.10 4.84
CA ASN A 21 5.91 11.16 3.85
C ASN A 21 6.53 10.64 2.55
N ALA A 22 7.51 9.75 2.62
CA ALA A 22 8.07 9.10 1.45
C ALA A 22 7.00 8.28 0.70
N GLN A 23 6.17 7.52 1.42
CA GLN A 23 5.05 6.78 0.85
C GLN A 23 4.05 7.70 0.13
N LYS A 24 3.67 8.82 0.74
CA LYS A 24 2.72 9.81 0.15
C LYS A 24 3.23 10.42 -1.15
N SER A 25 4.54 10.48 -1.37
CA SER A 25 5.11 11.02 -2.62
C SER A 25 4.75 10.17 -3.85
N TYR A 26 4.47 8.88 -3.67
CA TYR A 26 4.10 7.98 -4.77
C TYR A 26 2.60 8.00 -5.09
N TYR A 27 1.73 8.51 -4.19
CA TYR A 27 0.28 8.41 -4.38
C TYR A 27 -0.21 9.09 -5.64
N GLY A 28 0.36 10.26 -6.00
CA GLY A 28 -0.02 10.96 -7.22
C GLY A 28 0.27 10.15 -8.48
N GLU A 29 1.44 9.53 -8.56
CA GLU A 29 1.85 8.67 -9.67
C GLU A 29 0.94 7.44 -9.77
N LEU A 30 0.67 6.77 -8.65
CA LEU A 30 -0.18 5.57 -8.57
C LEU A 30 -1.62 5.87 -8.96
N LEU A 31 -2.22 6.93 -8.41
CA LEU A 31 -3.59 7.35 -8.74
C LEU A 31 -3.72 7.72 -10.22
N SER A 32 -2.72 8.39 -10.80
CA SER A 32 -2.69 8.72 -12.22
C SER A 32 -2.57 7.49 -13.11
N ALA A 33 -1.94 6.42 -12.62
CA ALA A 33 -1.86 5.12 -13.28
C ALA A 33 -3.12 4.26 -13.12
N GLY A 34 -4.17 4.77 -12.45
CA GLY A 34 -5.44 4.06 -12.25
C GLY A 34 -5.46 3.15 -11.00
N VAL A 35 -4.42 3.18 -10.18
CA VAL A 35 -4.40 2.44 -8.91
C VAL A 35 -5.40 3.07 -7.93
N LYS A 36 -6.26 2.25 -7.32
CA LYS A 36 -7.21 2.69 -6.29
C LYS A 36 -6.57 2.55 -4.92
N ILE A 37 -6.37 3.64 -4.19
CA ILE A 37 -5.72 3.63 -2.87
C ILE A 37 -6.76 3.82 -1.78
N CYS A 38 -6.82 2.87 -0.83
CA CYS A 38 -7.63 2.95 0.37
C CYS A 38 -6.73 3.17 1.60
N ARG A 39 -7.00 4.19 2.40
CA ARG A 39 -6.29 4.48 3.65
C ARG A 39 -7.11 4.00 4.85
N TYR A 40 -6.62 2.99 5.54
CA TYR A 40 -7.25 2.46 6.73
C TYR A 40 -6.78 3.21 7.98
N GLY A 41 -7.72 3.83 8.69
CA GLY A 41 -7.41 4.74 9.82
C GLY A 41 -7.92 4.29 11.18
N LYS A 42 -8.74 3.24 11.28
CA LYS A 42 -9.32 2.81 12.56
C LYS A 42 -8.29 2.28 13.56
N ARG A 43 -7.26 1.60 13.06
CA ARG A 43 -6.16 1.03 13.86
C ARG A 43 -4.88 1.05 13.04
N PHE A 44 -3.74 0.89 13.70
CA PHE A 44 -2.47 0.67 13.02
C PHE A 44 -2.53 -0.64 12.22
N LEU A 45 -2.34 -0.54 10.91
CA LEU A 45 -2.34 -1.68 9.99
C LEU A 45 -0.91 -2.11 9.70
N HIS A 46 -0.54 -3.30 10.15
CA HIS A 46 0.78 -3.89 9.91
C HIS A 46 0.71 -5.22 9.15
N ALA A 47 -0.44 -5.53 8.56
CA ALA A 47 -0.64 -6.72 7.76
C ALA A 47 0.08 -6.59 6.40
N LYS A 48 0.71 -7.68 5.96
CA LYS A 48 1.38 -7.79 4.67
C LYS A 48 0.81 -9.00 3.96
N HIS A 49 -0.20 -8.78 3.18
CA HIS A 49 -0.84 -9.80 2.35
C HIS A 49 -1.42 -9.18 1.08
N ALA A 50 -1.53 -9.99 0.06
CA ALA A 50 -2.20 -9.65 -1.19
C ALA A 50 -2.94 -10.86 -1.74
N THR A 51 -3.95 -10.61 -2.56
CA THR A 51 -4.59 -11.61 -3.40
C THR A 51 -4.40 -11.22 -4.85
N ILE A 52 -4.20 -12.21 -5.72
CA ILE A 52 -4.00 -12.02 -7.15
C ILE A 52 -4.98 -12.96 -7.85
N ASP A 53 -5.89 -12.40 -8.67
CA ASP A 53 -6.83 -13.11 -9.52
C ASP A 53 -7.64 -14.22 -8.80
N ASP A 54 -7.95 -14.02 -7.54
CA ASP A 54 -8.70 -14.95 -6.66
C ASP A 54 -8.09 -16.36 -6.48
N ASP A 55 -6.96 -16.63 -7.07
CA ASP A 55 -6.28 -17.93 -7.07
C ASP A 55 -4.99 -17.97 -6.26
N ILE A 56 -4.33 -16.82 -6.11
CA ILE A 56 -3.04 -16.72 -5.42
C ILE A 56 -3.16 -15.78 -4.24
N ALA A 57 -2.77 -16.27 -3.06
CA ALA A 57 -2.62 -15.45 -1.88
C ALA A 57 -1.14 -15.35 -1.49
N TRP A 58 -0.70 -14.13 -1.19
CA TRP A 58 0.60 -13.81 -0.66
C TRP A 58 0.46 -13.30 0.77
N ILE A 59 1.18 -13.90 1.70
CA ILE A 59 1.18 -13.51 3.12
C ILE A 59 2.61 -13.55 3.62
N GLY A 60 3.09 -12.50 4.26
CA GLY A 60 4.47 -12.52 4.72
C GLY A 60 4.86 -11.38 5.65
N SER A 61 6.16 -11.32 5.92
CA SER A 61 6.79 -10.25 6.69
C SER A 61 7.23 -9.06 5.82
N SER A 62 7.37 -9.27 4.51
CA SER A 62 7.88 -8.26 3.56
C SER A 62 6.91 -7.09 3.37
N ASN A 63 7.40 -5.87 3.52
CA ASN A 63 6.69 -4.69 3.06
C ASN A 63 6.85 -4.51 1.55
N MET A 64 6.00 -3.66 0.96
CA MET A 64 6.14 -3.23 -0.44
C MET A 64 7.12 -2.06 -0.54
N ASP A 65 8.38 -2.31 -0.21
CA ASP A 65 9.46 -1.31 -0.26
C ASP A 65 10.77 -1.92 -0.74
N LEU A 66 11.69 -1.04 -1.17
CA LEU A 66 12.99 -1.46 -1.72
C LEU A 66 13.85 -2.21 -0.71
N ARG A 67 13.75 -1.86 0.56
CA ARG A 67 14.54 -2.49 1.62
C ARG A 67 14.09 -3.93 1.87
N SER A 68 12.78 -4.15 1.94
CA SER A 68 12.22 -5.49 2.09
C SER A 68 12.51 -6.37 0.87
N PHE A 69 12.52 -5.82 -0.34
CA PHE A 69 12.78 -6.61 -1.55
C PHE A 69 14.27 -6.88 -1.81
N ALA A 70 15.19 -6.01 -1.36
CA ALA A 70 16.58 -6.09 -1.77
C ALA A 70 17.56 -6.36 -0.60
N LEU A 71 17.22 -6.00 0.63
CA LEU A 71 18.18 -5.97 1.73
C LEU A 71 17.77 -6.82 2.93
N ASN A 72 16.47 -6.92 3.24
CA ASN A 72 16.00 -7.64 4.41
C ASN A 72 15.85 -9.14 4.12
N ALA A 73 16.09 -9.96 5.14
CA ALA A 73 15.68 -11.35 5.12
C ALA A 73 14.19 -11.43 5.46
N GLU A 74 13.37 -11.77 4.48
CA GLU A 74 11.91 -11.81 4.59
C GLU A 74 11.39 -13.22 4.36
N ILE A 75 10.25 -13.52 4.95
CA ILE A 75 9.55 -14.79 4.75
C ILE A 75 8.19 -14.51 4.10
N VAL A 76 7.88 -15.26 3.05
CA VAL A 76 6.62 -15.14 2.32
C VAL A 76 6.05 -16.52 2.08
N LEU A 77 4.78 -16.68 2.39
CA LEU A 77 3.95 -17.82 2.02
C LEU A 77 3.15 -17.47 0.78
N LEU A 78 3.29 -18.26 -0.27
CA LEU A 78 2.40 -18.24 -1.44
C LEU A 78 1.44 -19.42 -1.34
N ALA A 79 0.15 -19.15 -1.32
CA ALA A 79 -0.89 -20.15 -1.34
C ALA A 79 -1.62 -20.10 -2.69
N TYR A 80 -1.67 -21.23 -3.38
CA TYR A 80 -2.41 -21.42 -4.63
C TYR A 80 -3.73 -22.13 -4.28
N ASP A 81 -4.62 -21.39 -3.61
CA ASP A 81 -5.87 -21.92 -3.08
C ASP A 81 -6.95 -20.84 -3.02
N SER A 82 -8.04 -21.03 -3.74
CA SER A 82 -9.15 -20.07 -3.80
C SER A 82 -9.86 -19.89 -2.45
N GLY A 83 -9.88 -20.90 -1.59
CA GLY A 83 -10.46 -20.79 -0.26
C GLY A 83 -9.62 -19.89 0.66
N VAL A 84 -8.30 -19.95 0.55
CA VAL A 84 -7.40 -19.04 1.25
C VAL A 84 -7.56 -17.62 0.71
N CYS A 85 -7.61 -17.46 -0.62
CA CYS A 85 -7.84 -16.16 -1.28
C CYS A 85 -9.15 -15.52 -0.80
N THR A 86 -10.25 -16.27 -0.79
CA THR A 86 -11.56 -15.79 -0.32
C THR A 86 -11.49 -15.28 1.12
N ARG A 87 -10.84 -16.00 2.02
CA ARG A 87 -10.70 -15.56 3.43
C ARG A 87 -9.89 -14.29 3.58
N ILE A 88 -8.83 -14.13 2.79
CA ILE A 88 -8.03 -12.90 2.79
C ILE A 88 -8.83 -11.75 2.18
N ALA A 89 -9.55 -11.99 1.09
CA ALA A 89 -10.42 -10.99 0.47
C ALA A 89 -11.50 -10.48 1.45
N GLU A 90 -12.11 -11.37 2.25
CA GLU A 90 -13.05 -10.97 3.30
C GLU A 90 -12.41 -10.03 4.36
N VAL A 91 -11.14 -10.23 4.67
CA VAL A 91 -10.40 -9.33 5.58
C VAL A 91 -10.12 -8.00 4.91
N GLN A 92 -9.70 -8.02 3.64
CA GLN A 92 -9.45 -6.82 2.83
C GLN A 92 -10.72 -5.98 2.67
N GLU A 93 -11.88 -6.62 2.45
CA GLU A 93 -13.16 -5.95 2.31
C GLU A 93 -13.56 -5.15 3.56
N ARG A 94 -13.22 -5.65 4.75
CA ARG A 94 -13.40 -4.89 6.00
C ARG A 94 -12.52 -3.64 6.03
N TYR A 95 -11.29 -3.73 5.52
CA TYR A 95 -10.41 -2.56 5.43
C TYR A 95 -10.95 -1.54 4.43
N PHE A 96 -11.49 -1.99 3.29
CA PHE A 96 -12.12 -1.12 2.30
C PHE A 96 -13.37 -0.42 2.83
N THR A 97 -14.21 -1.15 3.57
CA THR A 97 -15.42 -0.60 4.20
C THR A 97 -15.11 0.46 5.25
N ASP A 98 -14.02 0.27 5.99
CA ASP A 98 -13.62 1.12 7.10
C ASP A 98 -12.58 2.18 6.72
N GLY A 99 -12.11 2.17 5.49
CA GLY A 99 -11.05 3.03 4.98
C GLY A 99 -11.56 4.26 4.22
N GLU A 100 -10.67 5.21 4.02
CA GLU A 100 -10.87 6.40 3.21
C GLU A 100 -10.26 6.17 1.81
N TRP A 101 -11.08 6.30 0.78
CA TRP A 101 -10.62 6.20 -0.60
C TRP A 101 -9.99 7.52 -1.05
N LEU A 102 -8.80 7.44 -1.62
CA LEU A 102 -8.12 8.61 -2.17
C LEU A 102 -8.57 8.85 -3.62
N GLU A 103 -8.90 10.10 -3.90
CA GLU A 103 -9.23 10.55 -5.24
C GLU A 103 -8.08 11.35 -5.85
N ALA A 104 -7.74 11.09 -7.11
CA ALA A 104 -6.65 11.75 -7.82
C ALA A 104 -6.80 13.28 -7.84
N ALA A 105 -8.04 13.78 -8.05
CA ALA A 105 -8.32 15.22 -8.09
C ALA A 105 -8.03 15.89 -6.74
N THR A 106 -8.50 15.29 -5.65
CA THR A 106 -8.31 15.80 -4.28
C THR A 106 -6.83 15.71 -3.89
N TRP A 107 -6.15 14.62 -4.27
CA TRP A 107 -4.74 14.44 -3.97
C TRP A 107 -3.85 15.43 -4.74
N GLY A 108 -4.13 15.66 -6.03
CA GLY A 108 -3.40 16.63 -6.86
C GLY A 108 -3.57 18.08 -6.40
N ALA A 109 -4.65 18.42 -5.69
CA ALA A 109 -4.91 19.74 -5.14
C ALA A 109 -4.16 20.04 -3.83
N GLN A 110 -3.32 19.12 -3.33
CA GLN A 110 -2.54 19.34 -2.10
C GLN A 110 -1.54 20.51 -2.29
N PRO A 111 -1.33 21.32 -1.23
CA PRO A 111 -0.42 22.46 -1.28
C PRO A 111 0.99 22.06 -1.72
N LEU A 112 1.64 22.89 -2.55
CA LEU A 112 2.98 22.61 -3.10
C LEU A 112 4.02 22.33 -2.03
N TRP A 113 3.97 23.01 -0.88
CA TRP A 113 4.91 22.79 0.21
C TRP A 113 4.83 21.36 0.80
N ARG A 114 3.62 20.75 0.82
CA ARG A 114 3.44 19.35 1.21
C ARG A 114 4.06 18.42 0.19
N GLN A 115 3.80 18.66 -1.09
CA GLN A 115 4.35 17.85 -2.19
C GLN A 115 5.88 17.90 -2.19
N VAL A 116 6.46 19.08 -1.98
CA VAL A 116 7.92 19.24 -1.84
C VAL A 116 8.44 18.45 -0.61
N GLY A 117 7.77 18.55 0.52
CA GLY A 117 8.14 17.80 1.73
C GLY A 117 8.11 16.27 1.51
N TRP A 118 7.09 15.76 0.81
CA TRP A 118 6.98 14.34 0.47
C TRP A 118 8.07 13.89 -0.50
N ASN A 119 8.38 14.71 -1.51
CA ASN A 119 9.42 14.41 -2.49
C ASN A 119 10.83 14.46 -1.85
N LEU A 120 11.07 15.35 -0.90
CA LEU A 120 12.31 15.34 -0.12
C LEU A 120 12.43 14.07 0.74
N ALA A 121 11.34 13.64 1.39
CA ALA A 121 11.33 12.39 2.14
C ALA A 121 11.60 11.17 1.25
N ARG A 122 11.14 11.18 -0.03
CA ARG A 122 11.41 10.12 -1.01
C ARG A 122 12.90 9.90 -1.26
N LEU A 123 13.75 10.94 -1.17
CA LEU A 123 15.19 10.79 -1.36
C LEU A 123 15.83 9.90 -0.27
N PHE A 124 15.20 9.80 0.88
CA PHE A 124 15.65 8.96 1.99
C PHE A 124 15.00 7.57 2.00
N ALA A 125 14.03 7.31 1.12
CA ALA A 125 13.32 6.03 1.07
C ALA A 125 14.23 4.79 0.99
N PRO A 126 15.38 4.80 0.26
CA PRO A 126 16.29 3.66 0.24
C PRO A 126 17.01 3.40 1.57
N LEU A 127 16.99 4.36 2.51
CA LEU A 127 17.63 4.27 3.81
C LEU A 127 16.65 3.92 4.93
N LEU A 128 15.35 3.97 4.64
CA LEU A 128 14.24 3.73 5.55
C LEU A 128 13.73 2.29 5.39
#